data_0bd0884328b0a029cf6ffcd88070c3e9
#
_entry.id   0bd0884328b0a029cf6ffcd88070c3e9
#
_cell.length_a   1.000
_cell.length_b   1.000
_cell.length_c   1.000
_cell.angle_alpha   90.00
_cell.angle_beta   90.00
_cell.angle_gamma   90.00
#
_symmetry.space_group_name_H-M   'P 1'
#
loop_
_entity.id
_entity.type
_entity.pdbx_description
1 polymer ?
#
loop_
_entity_poly.entity_id
_entity_poly.type
_entity_poly.pdbx_seq_one_letter_code
_entity_poly.pdbx_strand_id
1 'polypeptide(L)'
;MKTIKLEIDGQQVETAGGTTILEAARKAGSDIPTVCYDKRLPPYGACRLCMVEIDKGGEKRLVASCAYEAEDGLVVRTETPRIVKIRKMILELLLAVSATGPLEALAKRYGLKESRFQGDQPKCLLCGLCVRYCAEIKKNNVTCFIGRGIGKEVVFQSDLSHSLCPVCRECIPLCPSGTLYSLYLKGYSGSPEPGSNKGL
;
A
#
# COMPACT_ATOMS: atom_id res chain seq x y z
N MET A 1 -26.94 12.92 0.11
CA MET A 1 -26.14 11.75 0.53
C MET A 1 -26.47 11.44 1.98
N LYS A 2 -26.57 10.16 2.37
CA LYS A 2 -26.83 9.78 3.77
C LYS A 2 -25.62 10.14 4.63
N THR A 3 -25.83 10.87 5.72
CA THR A 3 -24.77 11.11 6.73
C THR A 3 -24.68 9.90 7.64
N ILE A 4 -23.47 9.43 7.89
CA ILE A 4 -23.12 8.32 8.79
C ILE A 4 -22.49 8.91 10.05
N LYS A 5 -22.93 8.46 11.21
CA LYS A 5 -22.37 8.83 12.52
C LYS A 5 -21.71 7.61 13.15
N LEU A 6 -20.45 7.73 13.50
CA LEU A 6 -19.67 6.66 14.13
C LEU A 6 -18.76 7.23 15.22
N GLU A 7 -18.29 6.36 16.10
CA GLU A 7 -17.31 6.72 17.12
C GLU A 7 -15.92 6.21 16.71
N ILE A 8 -14.91 7.07 16.73
CA ILE A 8 -13.52 6.70 16.50
C ILE A 8 -12.67 7.14 17.70
N ASP A 9 -12.09 6.19 18.41
CA ASP A 9 -11.27 6.39 19.61
C ASP A 9 -11.95 7.30 20.65
N GLY A 10 -13.27 7.17 20.82
CA GLY A 10 -14.08 7.96 21.77
C GLY A 10 -14.60 9.28 21.22
N GLN A 11 -14.26 9.66 19.98
CA GLN A 11 -14.75 10.87 19.33
C GLN A 11 -15.90 10.56 18.38
N GLN A 12 -16.96 11.36 18.42
CA GLN A 12 -18.04 11.27 17.44
C GLN A 12 -17.60 11.89 16.11
N VAL A 13 -17.75 11.15 15.04
CA VAL A 13 -17.35 11.53 13.69
C VAL A 13 -18.53 11.40 12.74
N GLU A 14 -18.76 12.43 11.95
CA GLU A 14 -19.75 12.41 10.88
C GLU A 14 -19.06 12.33 9.51
N THR A 15 -19.57 11.45 8.65
CA THR A 15 -19.04 11.28 7.30
C THR A 15 -20.15 10.95 6.30
N ALA A 16 -19.87 11.04 5.00
CA ALA A 16 -20.81 10.64 3.97
C ALA A 16 -20.88 9.12 3.85
N GLY A 17 -22.02 8.56 3.48
CA GLY A 17 -22.16 7.16 3.12
C GLY A 17 -21.20 6.76 1.98
N GLY A 18 -20.65 5.54 2.04
CA GLY A 18 -19.61 5.06 1.12
C GLY A 18 -18.18 5.50 1.48
N THR A 19 -18.00 6.32 2.52
CA THR A 19 -16.65 6.68 3.03
C THR A 19 -16.06 5.50 3.80
N THR A 20 -14.77 5.20 3.58
CA THR A 20 -14.08 4.16 4.36
C THR A 20 -13.76 4.62 5.78
N ILE A 21 -13.61 3.68 6.72
CA ILE A 21 -13.16 3.98 8.10
C ILE A 21 -11.84 4.75 8.07
N LEU A 22 -10.90 4.39 7.19
CA LEU A 22 -9.61 5.09 7.07
C LEU A 22 -9.79 6.58 6.73
N GLU A 23 -10.65 6.87 5.77
CA GLU A 23 -10.91 8.25 5.35
C GLU A 23 -11.63 9.05 6.44
N ALA A 24 -12.62 8.44 7.11
CA ALA A 24 -13.31 9.05 8.23
C ALA A 24 -12.34 9.34 9.39
N ALA A 25 -11.50 8.38 9.76
CA ALA A 25 -10.50 8.50 10.81
C ALA A 25 -9.47 9.61 10.50
N ARG A 26 -8.96 9.67 9.27
CA ARG A 26 -8.03 10.74 8.85
C ARG A 26 -8.65 12.13 8.90
N LYS A 27 -9.92 12.27 8.52
CA LYS A 27 -10.64 13.54 8.67
C LYS A 27 -10.80 13.95 10.13
N ALA A 28 -10.93 12.98 11.04
CA ALA A 28 -10.99 13.20 12.48
C ALA A 28 -9.61 13.36 13.15
N GLY A 29 -8.51 13.37 12.38
CA GLY A 29 -7.15 13.55 12.89
C GLY A 29 -6.45 12.27 13.36
N SER A 30 -7.06 11.10 13.22
CA SER A 30 -6.42 9.81 13.56
C SER A 30 -5.44 9.37 12.47
N ASP A 31 -4.18 9.15 12.84
CA ASP A 31 -3.12 8.71 11.91
C ASP A 31 -3.03 7.18 11.85
N ILE A 32 -3.87 6.57 11.02
CA ILE A 32 -3.82 5.14 10.74
C ILE A 32 -2.78 4.87 9.64
N PRO A 33 -1.74 4.04 9.92
CA PRO A 33 -0.67 3.78 8.97
C PRO A 33 -1.12 2.95 7.77
N THR A 34 -0.57 3.27 6.60
CA THR A 34 -0.85 2.55 5.35
C THR A 34 0.42 2.45 4.49
N VAL A 35 0.52 1.40 3.69
CA VAL A 35 1.59 1.20 2.68
C VAL A 35 1.01 1.02 1.29
N CYS A 36 -0.16 0.37 1.16
CA CYS A 36 -0.77 0.05 -0.14
C CYS A 36 -1.99 0.92 -0.48
N TYR A 37 -2.16 2.06 0.20
CA TYR A 37 -3.28 2.97 0.00
C TYR A 37 -2.86 4.25 -0.72
N ASP A 38 -3.61 4.62 -1.74
CA ASP A 38 -3.59 5.94 -2.38
C ASP A 38 -5.04 6.38 -2.59
N LYS A 39 -5.36 7.63 -2.23
CA LYS A 39 -6.73 8.18 -2.31
C LYS A 39 -7.34 8.21 -3.72
N ARG A 40 -6.49 8.10 -4.74
CA ARG A 40 -6.90 8.09 -6.17
C ARG A 40 -7.29 6.70 -6.66
N LEU A 41 -6.99 5.66 -5.88
CA LEU A 41 -7.22 4.26 -6.22
C LEU A 41 -8.34 3.67 -5.36
N PRO A 42 -9.17 2.78 -5.91
CA PRO A 42 -10.10 2.01 -5.10
C PRO A 42 -9.41 1.28 -3.93
N PRO A 43 -10.13 0.95 -2.86
CA PRO A 43 -9.57 0.18 -1.75
C PRO A 43 -8.92 -1.14 -2.19
N TYR A 44 -7.79 -1.52 -1.59
CA TYR A 44 -7.07 -2.75 -1.94
C TYR A 44 -6.85 -3.69 -0.75
N GLY A 45 -6.53 -3.15 0.44
CA GLY A 45 -6.41 -3.91 1.69
C GLY A 45 -5.26 -4.92 1.74
N ALA A 46 -4.24 -4.84 0.87
CA ALA A 46 -3.18 -5.84 0.75
C ALA A 46 -2.21 -5.87 1.93
N CYS A 47 -1.69 -4.71 2.37
CA CYS A 47 -0.62 -4.67 3.38
C CYS A 47 -1.08 -4.93 4.81
N ARG A 48 -2.36 -4.82 5.10
CA ARG A 48 -2.98 -5.02 6.42
C ARG A 48 -2.48 -4.10 7.55
N LEU A 49 -1.69 -3.10 7.23
CA LEU A 49 -1.15 -2.18 8.24
C LEU A 49 -2.23 -1.26 8.83
N CYS A 50 -3.29 -1.00 8.06
CA CYS A 50 -4.43 -0.18 8.44
C CYS A 50 -5.49 -0.92 9.28
N MET A 51 -5.16 -2.07 9.86
CA MET A 51 -6.11 -2.81 10.72
C MET A 51 -6.60 -1.96 11.89
N VAL A 52 -7.90 -2.03 12.15
CA VAL A 52 -8.60 -1.43 13.28
C VAL A 52 -9.53 -2.45 13.92
N GLU A 53 -9.89 -2.22 15.16
CA GLU A 53 -10.92 -2.99 15.83
C GLU A 53 -12.25 -2.24 15.72
N ILE A 54 -13.28 -2.90 15.28
CA ILE A 54 -14.64 -2.38 15.24
C ILE A 54 -15.51 -3.12 16.25
N ASP A 55 -16.47 -2.41 16.82
CA ASP A 55 -17.54 -2.98 17.65
C ASP A 55 -18.88 -2.53 17.07
N LYS A 56 -19.72 -3.50 16.75
CA LYS A 56 -21.09 -3.29 16.27
C LYS A 56 -22.05 -4.12 17.10
N GLY A 57 -22.77 -3.46 18.01
CA GLY A 57 -23.74 -4.13 18.88
C GLY A 57 -23.12 -5.15 19.84
N GLY A 58 -21.86 -4.94 20.29
CA GLY A 58 -21.13 -5.85 21.17
C GLY A 58 -20.27 -6.89 20.47
N GLU A 59 -20.40 -7.03 19.14
CA GLU A 59 -19.54 -7.92 18.34
C GLU A 59 -18.26 -7.20 17.90
N LYS A 60 -17.11 -7.64 18.43
CA LYS A 60 -15.80 -7.08 18.11
C LYS A 60 -15.13 -7.84 16.98
N ARG A 61 -14.70 -7.10 15.94
CA ARG A 61 -13.97 -7.66 14.79
C ARG A 61 -12.78 -6.80 14.39
N LEU A 62 -11.78 -7.43 13.76
CA LEU A 62 -10.65 -6.76 13.14
C LEU A 62 -10.90 -6.59 11.64
N VAL A 63 -10.81 -5.36 11.16
CA VAL A 63 -11.02 -5.04 9.75
C VAL A 63 -9.90 -4.16 9.20
N ALA A 64 -9.70 -4.20 7.89
CA ALA A 64 -8.80 -3.29 7.19
C ALA A 64 -9.56 -1.98 6.94
N SER A 65 -9.25 -0.92 7.68
CA SER A 65 -9.97 0.36 7.63
C SER A 65 -10.02 1.01 6.24
N CYS A 66 -9.02 0.74 5.39
CA CYS A 66 -8.97 1.27 4.02
C CYS A 66 -9.99 0.61 3.07
N ALA A 67 -10.58 -0.53 3.45
CA ALA A 67 -11.50 -1.29 2.60
C ALA A 67 -12.85 -1.58 3.29
N TYR A 68 -13.05 -1.09 4.50
CA TYR A 68 -14.30 -1.23 5.23
C TYR A 68 -15.03 0.11 5.28
N GLU A 69 -16.26 0.14 4.78
CA GLU A 69 -17.10 1.34 4.78
C GLU A 69 -17.55 1.69 6.20
N ALA A 70 -17.61 2.98 6.48
CA ALA A 70 -18.17 3.50 7.72
C ALA A 70 -19.66 3.20 7.79
N GLU A 71 -20.13 2.68 8.92
CA GLU A 71 -21.52 2.37 9.18
C GLU A 71 -22.05 3.18 10.37
N ASP A 72 -23.34 3.45 10.38
CA ASP A 72 -23.99 4.20 11.45
C ASP A 72 -23.95 3.44 12.78
N GLY A 73 -23.58 4.13 13.86
CA GLY A 73 -23.43 3.54 15.18
C GLY A 73 -22.17 2.67 15.39
N LEU A 74 -21.28 2.60 14.41
CA LEU A 74 -20.04 1.83 14.51
C LEU A 74 -19.09 2.45 15.54
N VAL A 75 -18.52 1.64 16.43
CA VAL A 75 -17.43 2.05 17.33
C VAL A 75 -16.11 1.51 16.80
N VAL A 76 -15.15 2.39 16.57
CA VAL A 76 -13.84 2.06 16.02
C VAL A 76 -12.74 2.36 17.02
N ARG A 77 -11.81 1.43 17.23
CA ARG A 77 -10.59 1.61 18.02
C ARG A 77 -9.39 1.42 17.12
N THR A 78 -8.54 2.44 17.03
CA THR A 78 -7.41 2.44 16.11
C THR A 78 -6.11 1.96 16.74
N GLU A 79 -5.98 1.98 18.06
CA GLU A 79 -4.74 1.72 18.80
C GLU A 79 -4.95 0.83 20.04
N THR A 80 -5.66 -0.30 19.90
CA THR A 80 -5.73 -1.29 20.98
C THR A 80 -4.41 -2.06 21.11
N PRO A 81 -4.09 -2.66 22.28
CA PRO A 81 -2.89 -3.52 22.43
C PRO A 81 -2.81 -4.62 21.37
N ARG A 82 -3.96 -5.15 20.96
CA ARG A 82 -4.06 -6.16 19.90
C ARG A 82 -3.66 -5.60 18.54
N ILE A 83 -4.14 -4.41 18.19
CA ILE A 83 -3.79 -3.73 16.93
C ILE A 83 -2.31 -3.38 16.91
N VAL A 84 -1.77 -2.81 17.98
CA VAL A 84 -0.34 -2.48 18.10
C VAL A 84 0.52 -3.73 17.89
N LYS A 85 0.17 -4.87 18.50
CA LYS A 85 0.87 -6.14 18.30
C LYS A 85 0.84 -6.62 16.84
N ILE A 86 -0.32 -6.51 16.18
CA ILE A 86 -0.49 -6.86 14.77
C ILE A 86 0.38 -5.97 13.87
N ARG A 87 0.33 -4.65 14.08
CA ARG A 87 1.14 -3.70 13.31
C ARG A 87 2.63 -3.93 13.48
N LYS A 88 3.09 -4.21 14.70
CA LYS A 88 4.50 -4.59 14.96
C LYS A 88 4.92 -5.79 14.13
N MET A 89 4.14 -6.87 14.13
CA MET A 89 4.45 -8.06 13.34
C MET A 89 4.48 -7.76 11.83
N ILE A 90 3.51 -7.01 11.33
CA ILE A 90 3.47 -6.62 9.92
C ILE A 90 4.68 -5.76 9.55
N LEU A 91 5.05 -4.81 10.40
CA LEU A 91 6.22 -3.95 10.18
C LEU A 91 7.52 -4.75 10.18
N GLU A 92 7.68 -5.72 11.08
CA GLU A 92 8.84 -6.63 11.06
C GLU A 92 8.95 -7.38 9.72
N LEU A 93 7.83 -7.92 9.21
CA LEU A 93 7.80 -8.60 7.91
C LEU A 93 8.12 -7.65 6.74
N LEU A 94 7.57 -6.43 6.76
CA LEU A 94 7.83 -5.43 5.73
C LEU A 94 9.29 -4.97 5.76
N LEU A 95 9.87 -4.75 6.95
CA LEU A 95 11.28 -4.39 7.12
C LEU A 95 12.21 -5.51 6.63
N ALA A 96 11.86 -6.78 6.84
CA ALA A 96 12.63 -7.91 6.30
C ALA A 96 12.68 -7.91 4.76
N VAL A 97 11.66 -7.37 4.10
CA VAL A 97 11.62 -7.27 2.63
C VAL A 97 12.25 -5.97 2.14
N SER A 98 12.06 -4.86 2.84
CA SER A 98 12.54 -3.54 2.40
C SER A 98 12.66 -2.57 3.57
N ALA A 99 13.84 -2.47 4.14
CA ALA A 99 14.17 -1.44 5.13
C ALA A 99 14.42 -0.10 4.40
N THR A 100 13.41 0.77 4.41
CA THR A 100 13.48 2.12 3.81
C THR A 100 13.12 3.17 4.83
N GLY A 101 13.60 4.39 4.66
CA GLY A 101 13.38 5.47 5.62
C GLY A 101 11.93 5.62 6.09
N PRO A 102 10.92 5.63 5.22
CA PRO A 102 9.52 5.70 5.64
C PRO A 102 9.05 4.50 6.47
N LEU A 103 9.46 3.27 6.12
CA LEU A 103 9.10 2.07 6.88
C LEU A 103 9.86 1.99 8.21
N GLU A 104 11.12 2.40 8.24
CA GLU A 104 11.92 2.50 9.47
C GLU A 104 11.37 3.54 10.44
N ALA A 105 10.97 4.71 9.93
CA ALA A 105 10.34 5.74 10.74
C ALA A 105 9.03 5.24 11.37
N LEU A 106 8.22 4.51 10.58
CA LEU A 106 7.00 3.91 11.07
C LEU A 106 7.28 2.81 12.09
N ALA A 107 8.27 1.96 11.87
CA ALA A 107 8.68 0.91 12.80
C ALA A 107 9.15 1.50 14.16
N LYS A 108 9.95 2.57 14.13
CA LYS A 108 10.38 3.29 15.33
C LYS A 108 9.19 3.83 16.13
N ARG A 109 8.17 4.36 15.48
CA ARG A 109 6.91 4.81 16.11
C ARG A 109 6.25 3.68 16.93
N TYR A 110 6.33 2.43 16.43
CA TYR A 110 5.81 1.24 17.14
C TYR A 110 6.84 0.58 18.06
N GLY A 111 7.97 1.21 18.31
CA GLY A 111 9.02 0.70 19.20
C GLY A 111 9.81 -0.49 18.67
N LEU A 112 9.85 -0.67 17.34
CA LEU A 112 10.67 -1.65 16.66
C LEU A 112 12.04 -1.04 16.33
N LYS A 113 13.13 -1.67 16.74
CA LYS A 113 14.50 -1.26 16.40
C LYS A 113 14.96 -1.93 15.11
N GLU A 114 14.68 -3.22 14.99
CA GLU A 114 15.08 -4.05 13.86
C GLU A 114 14.07 -5.19 13.65
N SER A 115 14.09 -5.83 12.51
CA SER A 115 13.31 -7.03 12.23
C SER A 115 14.03 -8.27 12.76
N ARG A 116 13.28 -9.19 13.35
CA ARG A 116 13.76 -10.54 13.68
C ARG A 116 13.95 -11.40 12.44
N PHE A 117 13.34 -11.02 11.34
CA PHE A 117 13.42 -11.71 10.07
C PHE A 117 14.49 -11.04 9.20
N GLN A 118 15.34 -11.87 8.59
CA GLN A 118 16.34 -11.40 7.64
C GLN A 118 15.88 -11.72 6.22
N GLY A 119 16.12 -10.82 5.31
CA GLY A 119 15.83 -10.97 3.89
C GLY A 119 16.86 -10.21 3.05
N ASP A 120 17.02 -10.63 1.79
CA ASP A 120 17.89 -9.93 0.85
C ASP A 120 17.23 -8.60 0.46
N GLN A 121 17.77 -7.50 0.93
CA GLN A 121 17.21 -6.17 0.78
C GLN A 121 17.94 -5.34 -0.27
N PRO A 122 17.29 -4.32 -0.86
CA PRO A 122 15.85 -4.01 -0.80
C PRO A 122 15.05 -4.75 -1.88
N LYS A 123 13.86 -5.23 -1.55
CA LYS A 123 12.93 -5.87 -2.49
C LYS A 123 11.60 -5.12 -2.60
N CYS A 124 10.84 -5.44 -3.64
CA CYS A 124 9.50 -4.93 -3.84
C CYS A 124 8.54 -5.49 -2.76
N LEU A 125 7.76 -4.60 -2.11
CA LEU A 125 6.74 -4.97 -1.11
C LEU A 125 5.48 -5.61 -1.72
N LEU A 126 5.40 -5.71 -3.03
CA LEU A 126 4.22 -6.19 -3.77
C LEU A 126 2.92 -5.45 -3.39
N CYS A 127 3.02 -4.19 -2.97
CA CYS A 127 1.89 -3.38 -2.52
C CYS A 127 0.89 -3.02 -3.63
N GLY A 128 1.27 -3.17 -4.89
CA GLY A 128 0.42 -3.00 -6.05
C GLY A 128 0.14 -1.54 -6.46
N LEU A 129 0.65 -0.54 -5.75
CA LEU A 129 0.37 0.87 -6.07
C LEU A 129 0.76 1.24 -7.51
N CYS A 130 1.98 0.88 -7.95
CA CYS A 130 2.46 1.18 -9.29
C CYS A 130 1.63 0.49 -10.39
N VAL A 131 1.33 -0.80 -10.20
CA VAL A 131 0.55 -1.60 -11.16
C VAL A 131 -0.85 -1.02 -11.31
N ARG A 132 -1.51 -0.80 -10.19
CA ARG A 132 -2.88 -0.28 -10.16
C ARG A 132 -2.95 1.18 -10.66
N TYR A 133 -2.00 2.01 -10.27
CA TYR A 133 -1.97 3.40 -10.75
C TYR A 133 -1.77 3.45 -12.28
N CYS A 134 -0.87 2.64 -12.81
CA CYS A 134 -0.63 2.53 -14.25
C CYS A 134 -1.88 2.04 -15.01
N ALA A 135 -2.58 1.04 -14.46
CA ALA A 135 -3.76 0.46 -15.08
C ALA A 135 -5.02 1.32 -14.89
N GLU A 136 -5.32 1.73 -13.66
CA GLU A 136 -6.61 2.32 -13.30
C GLU A 136 -6.67 3.85 -13.53
N ILE A 137 -5.55 4.56 -13.31
CA ILE A 137 -5.48 6.01 -13.47
C ILE A 137 -4.92 6.42 -14.83
N LYS A 138 -3.78 5.86 -15.21
CA LYS A 138 -3.12 6.21 -16.49
C LYS A 138 -3.66 5.43 -17.68
N LYS A 139 -4.35 4.30 -17.47
CA LYS A 139 -4.86 3.39 -18.52
C LYS A 139 -3.79 2.84 -19.46
N ASN A 140 -2.52 2.85 -19.01
CA ASN A 140 -1.37 2.47 -19.83
C ASN A 140 -1.01 0.99 -19.70
N ASN A 141 -1.30 0.33 -18.56
CA ASN A 141 -0.98 -1.09 -18.30
C ASN A 141 0.50 -1.50 -18.53
N VAL A 142 1.43 -0.57 -18.41
CA VAL A 142 2.87 -0.80 -18.63
C VAL A 142 3.49 -1.61 -17.50
N THR A 143 3.07 -1.35 -16.25
CA THR A 143 3.53 -2.12 -15.08
C THR A 143 2.54 -3.22 -14.76
N CYS A 144 3.02 -4.43 -14.56
CA CYS A 144 2.19 -5.58 -14.21
C CYS A 144 2.88 -6.50 -13.21
N PHE A 145 2.09 -7.38 -12.59
CA PHE A 145 2.61 -8.50 -11.82
C PHE A 145 2.85 -9.70 -12.74
N ILE A 146 3.99 -10.34 -12.59
CA ILE A 146 4.28 -11.65 -13.18
C ILE A 146 4.61 -12.66 -12.09
N GLY A 147 4.60 -13.94 -12.44
CA GLY A 147 4.88 -15.02 -11.50
C GLY A 147 3.82 -15.19 -10.42
N ARG A 148 4.08 -16.10 -9.49
CA ARG A 148 3.21 -16.41 -8.35
C ARG A 148 4.02 -16.86 -7.13
N GLY A 149 3.41 -16.85 -5.95
CA GLY A 149 4.07 -17.21 -4.70
C GLY A 149 5.30 -16.36 -4.45
N ILE A 150 6.42 -16.98 -4.09
CA ILE A 150 7.70 -16.31 -3.83
C ILE A 150 8.36 -15.72 -5.10
N GLY A 151 7.98 -16.23 -6.28
CA GLY A 151 8.45 -15.71 -7.56
C GLY A 151 7.56 -14.60 -8.14
N LYS A 152 6.61 -14.06 -7.37
CA LYS A 152 5.80 -12.93 -7.83
C LYS A 152 6.62 -11.65 -7.81
N GLU A 153 6.62 -10.94 -8.93
CA GLU A 153 7.36 -9.68 -9.08
C GLU A 153 6.61 -8.64 -9.92
N VAL A 154 7.05 -7.40 -9.84
CA VAL A 154 6.59 -6.31 -10.71
C VAL A 154 7.57 -6.13 -11.84
N VAL A 155 7.05 -6.08 -13.06
CA VAL A 155 7.83 -5.83 -14.27
C VAL A 155 7.25 -4.67 -15.06
N PHE A 156 8.08 -4.08 -15.91
CA PHE A 156 7.68 -3.15 -16.94
C PHE A 156 7.60 -3.89 -18.28
N GLN A 157 6.50 -3.72 -18.99
CA GLN A 157 6.34 -4.26 -20.34
C GLN A 157 7.26 -3.47 -21.29
N SER A 158 8.28 -4.10 -21.86
CA SER A 158 9.39 -3.45 -22.55
C SER A 158 8.94 -2.44 -23.60
N ASP A 159 8.14 -2.88 -24.57
CA ASP A 159 7.74 -2.07 -25.73
C ASP A 159 6.95 -0.82 -25.33
N LEU A 160 6.03 -0.94 -24.37
CA LEU A 160 5.25 0.18 -23.87
C LEU A 160 6.03 1.06 -22.91
N SER A 161 6.95 0.50 -22.13
CA SER A 161 7.73 1.27 -21.15
C SER A 161 8.68 2.25 -21.82
N HIS A 162 9.27 1.90 -22.96
CA HIS A 162 10.17 2.77 -23.70
C HIS A 162 9.48 4.02 -24.26
N SER A 163 8.22 3.90 -24.65
CA SER A 163 7.48 5.00 -25.25
C SER A 163 6.74 5.86 -24.19
N LEU A 164 6.14 5.23 -23.19
CA LEU A 164 5.21 5.90 -22.27
C LEU A 164 5.86 6.33 -20.94
N CYS A 165 6.76 5.53 -20.38
CA CYS A 165 7.31 5.82 -19.06
C CYS A 165 8.24 7.05 -19.00
N PRO A 166 9.07 7.36 -20.01
CA PRO A 166 9.94 8.55 -19.99
C PRO A 166 9.16 9.86 -19.77
N VAL A 167 7.94 9.92 -20.29
CA VAL A 167 7.06 11.10 -20.19
C VAL A 167 6.22 11.09 -18.91
N CYS A 168 5.80 9.89 -18.45
CA CYS A 168 4.85 9.77 -17.35
C CYS A 168 5.50 9.77 -15.96
N ARG A 169 6.26 8.72 -15.62
CA ARG A 169 6.96 8.47 -14.33
C ARG A 169 6.12 8.61 -13.05
N GLU A 170 4.82 8.82 -13.11
CA GLU A 170 3.96 9.18 -11.98
C GLU A 170 3.81 8.06 -10.92
N CYS A 171 4.04 6.79 -11.31
CA CYS A 171 4.00 5.68 -10.36
C CYS A 171 5.28 5.56 -9.50
N ILE A 172 6.40 6.14 -9.94
CA ILE A 172 7.70 6.02 -9.23
C ILE A 172 7.64 6.60 -7.82
N PRO A 173 7.17 7.85 -7.61
CA PRO A 173 7.09 8.44 -6.27
C PRO A 173 6.06 7.77 -5.36
N LEU A 174 5.17 6.92 -5.89
CA LEU A 174 4.21 6.16 -5.10
C LEU A 174 4.83 4.92 -4.44
N CYS A 175 6.04 4.53 -4.84
CA CYS A 175 6.67 3.31 -4.36
C CYS A 175 7.19 3.46 -2.93
N PRO A 176 6.59 2.79 -1.93
CA PRO A 176 6.99 2.93 -0.53
C PRO A 176 8.36 2.29 -0.23
N SER A 177 8.81 1.35 -1.08
CA SER A 177 10.13 0.73 -0.97
C SER A 177 11.22 1.46 -1.78
N GLY A 178 10.85 2.41 -2.65
CA GLY A 178 11.77 3.06 -3.56
C GLY A 178 12.32 2.17 -4.69
N THR A 179 12.07 0.86 -4.66
CA THR A 179 12.66 -0.11 -5.60
C THR A 179 12.16 0.05 -7.03
N LEU A 180 11.02 0.72 -7.23
CA LEU A 180 10.44 0.86 -8.56
C LEU A 180 11.32 1.63 -9.54
N TYR A 181 12.06 2.63 -9.06
CA TYR A 181 13.00 3.37 -9.89
C TYR A 181 14.15 2.48 -10.39
N SER A 182 14.72 1.65 -9.52
CA SER A 182 15.76 0.69 -9.91
C SER A 182 15.25 -0.37 -10.89
N LEU A 183 14.00 -0.84 -10.72
CA LEU A 183 13.35 -1.76 -11.66
C LEU A 183 13.12 -1.09 -13.02
N TYR A 184 12.70 0.17 -13.02
CA TYR A 184 12.53 0.95 -14.25
C TYR A 184 13.85 1.08 -15.02
N LEU A 185 14.95 1.44 -14.33
CA LEU A 185 16.27 1.56 -14.96
C LEU A 185 16.79 0.23 -15.52
N LYS A 186 16.58 -0.89 -14.82
CA LYS A 186 16.94 -2.23 -15.30
C LYS A 186 16.17 -2.62 -16.56
N GLY A 187 14.89 -2.32 -16.62
CA GLY A 187 14.07 -2.54 -17.82
C GLY A 187 14.55 -1.69 -19.00
N TYR A 188 15.07 -0.51 -18.73
CA TYR A 188 15.59 0.40 -19.75
C TYR A 188 16.99 -0.01 -20.28
N SER A 189 17.86 -0.53 -19.40
CA SER A 189 19.22 -0.97 -19.77
C SER A 189 19.27 -2.33 -20.47
N GLY A 190 18.18 -3.09 -20.43
CA GLY A 190 18.05 -4.39 -21.13
C GLY A 190 17.56 -4.30 -22.57
N SER A 191 17.37 -3.10 -23.13
CA SER A 191 16.99 -2.96 -24.53
C SER A 191 18.17 -3.20 -25.44
N PRO A 192 18.05 -4.00 -26.51
CA PRO A 192 19.06 -4.04 -27.56
C PRO A 192 19.20 -2.65 -28.18
N GLU A 193 20.42 -2.19 -28.39
CA GLU A 193 20.67 -0.98 -29.16
C GLU A 193 19.91 -1.04 -30.50
N PRO A 194 19.27 0.08 -30.93
CA PRO A 194 18.64 0.11 -32.25
C PRO A 194 19.69 -0.09 -33.30
N GLY A 195 19.83 -1.30 -33.80
CA GLY A 195 20.81 -1.66 -34.88
C GLY A 195 21.39 -3.06 -34.82
N SER A 196 21.21 -3.85 -33.79
CA SER A 196 21.72 -5.23 -33.77
C SER A 196 20.69 -6.26 -34.28
N ASN A 197 20.22 -6.07 -35.52
CA ASN A 197 19.59 -7.14 -36.29
C ASN A 197 20.72 -8.09 -36.75
N LYS A 198 21.11 -9.04 -35.90
CA LYS A 198 21.84 -10.23 -36.39
C LYS A 198 20.79 -11.18 -36.92
N GLY A 199 20.71 -11.24 -38.25
CA GLY A 199 19.81 -12.09 -38.98
C GLY A 199 19.90 -13.58 -38.59
N LEU A 200 18.75 -14.20 -38.70
CA LEU A 200 18.61 -15.61 -39.00
C LEU A 200 18.79 -15.83 -40.50
#